data_d8c61afbf583d02c229fa448ba20a190
#
_entry.id   d8c61afbf583d02c229fa448ba20a190
#
_cell.length_a   1.000
_cell.length_b   1.000
_cell.length_c   1.000
_cell.angle_alpha   90.00
_cell.angle_beta   90.00
_cell.angle_gamma   90.00
#
_symmetry.space_group_name_H-M   'P 1'
#
loop_
_entity.id
_entity.type
_entity.pdbx_description
1 polymer ?
#
loop_
_entity_poly.entity_id
_entity_poly.type
_entity_poly.pdbx_seq_one_letter_code
_entity_poly.pdbx_strand_id
1 'polypeptide(L)'
;SLIPYLKSRGVAKIDQLVLTISDTKQLDHVLEISKAFQLREILVTEETLSQREFIDKLKESKVNLRSIKKGDSLFVFGSSLEVIETQNKDKNDSITMYGKLLNQTFLVTGNTEEKFLTSHSSKHQADVVITHQQASKKKTDGEVFKTVHSKITVISVDKKKSFKVKNGENNQEDKELENLVLKTDKKGAIRFKGWRSWQIETVR
;
A
#
# COMPACT_ATOMS: atom_id res chain seq x y z
N SER A 1 14.52 1.88 5.21
CA SER A 1 13.58 2.65 6.03
C SER A 1 13.00 3.81 5.22
N LEU A 2 11.69 4.08 5.35
CA LEU A 2 10.97 5.13 4.60
C LEU A 2 11.47 6.53 4.96
N ILE A 3 11.66 6.81 6.25
CA ILE A 3 12.06 8.15 6.75
C ILE A 3 13.39 8.61 6.16
N PRO A 4 14.50 7.87 6.26
CA PRO A 4 15.76 8.26 5.64
C PRO A 4 15.65 8.47 4.13
N TYR A 5 14.90 7.64 3.45
CA TYR A 5 14.68 7.79 2.01
C TYR A 5 13.98 9.11 1.68
N LEU A 6 12.87 9.44 2.35
CA LEU A 6 12.15 10.70 2.11
C LEU A 6 13.03 11.92 2.45
N LYS A 7 13.78 11.86 3.56
CA LYS A 7 14.75 12.93 3.93
C LYS A 7 15.83 13.12 2.88
N SER A 8 16.39 12.03 2.35
CA SER A 8 17.41 12.12 1.27
C SER A 8 16.84 12.71 -0.03
N ARG A 9 15.53 12.73 -0.18
CA ARG A 9 14.81 13.36 -1.30
C ARG A 9 14.37 14.79 -1.04
N GLY A 10 14.75 15.37 0.11
CA GLY A 10 14.39 16.73 0.48
C GLY A 10 12.92 16.91 0.89
N VAL A 11 12.21 15.83 1.19
CA VAL A 11 10.82 15.91 1.66
C VAL A 11 10.83 16.48 3.07
N ALA A 12 10.17 17.61 3.28
CA ALA A 12 9.98 18.22 4.59
C ALA A 12 8.53 18.12 5.08
N LYS A 13 7.59 18.00 4.14
CA LYS A 13 6.15 18.02 4.40
C LYS A 13 5.45 16.86 3.70
N ILE A 14 4.47 16.27 4.39
CA ILE A 14 3.56 15.27 3.88
C ILE A 14 2.14 15.84 4.03
N ASP A 15 1.43 16.04 2.92
CA ASP A 15 0.08 16.59 2.96
C ASP A 15 -0.93 15.56 3.43
N GLN A 16 -0.84 14.31 2.94
CA GLN A 16 -1.77 13.25 3.30
C GLN A 16 -1.03 11.93 3.51
N LEU A 17 -1.33 11.26 4.61
CA LEU A 17 -0.90 9.91 4.90
C LEU A 17 -2.13 9.00 4.98
N VAL A 18 -2.27 8.06 4.05
CA VAL A 18 -3.36 7.10 4.05
C VAL A 18 -2.92 5.82 4.73
N LEU A 19 -3.64 5.40 5.77
CA LEU A 19 -3.42 4.11 6.40
C LEU A 19 -4.30 3.07 5.72
N THR A 20 -3.71 2.34 4.81
CA THR A 20 -4.41 1.27 4.07
C THR A 20 -4.68 0.04 4.92
N ILE A 21 -4.06 -0.07 6.07
CA ILE A 21 -4.28 -1.09 7.09
C ILE A 21 -4.15 -0.41 8.45
N SER A 22 -5.13 -0.62 9.32
CA SER A 22 -5.14 -0.08 10.69
C SER A 22 -4.80 -1.18 11.70
N ASP A 23 -3.52 -1.34 11.96
CA ASP A 23 -2.97 -2.24 12.98
C ASP A 23 -2.24 -1.38 14.01
N THR A 24 -2.33 -1.72 15.29
CA THR A 24 -1.63 -1.02 16.40
C THR A 24 -0.12 -0.90 16.18
N LYS A 25 0.47 -1.83 15.44
CA LYS A 25 1.90 -1.78 15.06
C LYS A 25 2.22 -0.69 14.04
N GLN A 26 1.24 -0.30 13.24
CA GLN A 26 1.40 0.80 12.28
C GLN A 26 1.43 2.17 12.98
N LEU A 27 0.82 2.27 14.16
CA LEU A 27 0.80 3.51 14.94
C LEU A 27 2.18 4.04 15.28
N ASP A 28 3.08 3.17 15.71
CA ASP A 28 4.44 3.60 16.07
C ASP A 28 5.14 4.20 14.84
N HIS A 29 4.96 3.60 13.66
CA HIS A 29 5.49 4.14 12.42
C HIS A 29 4.84 5.48 12.03
N VAL A 30 3.54 5.64 12.26
CA VAL A 30 2.84 6.91 12.02
C VAL A 30 3.37 8.00 12.92
N LEU A 31 3.57 7.71 14.21
CA LEU A 31 4.17 8.64 15.17
C LEU A 31 5.61 9.00 14.80
N GLU A 32 6.40 8.03 14.32
CA GLU A 32 7.76 8.32 13.82
C GLU A 32 7.71 9.25 12.59
N ILE A 33 6.78 9.02 11.66
CA ILE A 33 6.59 9.88 10.49
C ILE A 33 6.16 11.29 10.91
N SER A 34 5.21 11.43 11.84
CA SER A 34 4.73 12.72 12.31
C SER A 34 5.80 13.53 13.06
N LYS A 35 6.74 12.85 13.71
CA LYS A 35 7.92 13.50 14.35
C LYS A 35 8.98 13.89 13.33
N ALA A 36 9.09 13.17 12.22
CA ALA A 36 10.15 13.36 11.23
C ALA A 36 9.79 14.38 10.15
N PHE A 37 8.50 14.60 9.89
CA PHE A 37 7.98 15.47 8.83
C PHE A 37 6.82 16.32 9.34
N GLN A 38 6.59 17.46 8.69
CA GLN A 38 5.36 18.21 8.87
C GLN A 38 4.21 17.43 8.20
N LEU A 39 3.48 16.64 8.99
CA LEU A 39 2.34 15.86 8.53
C LEU A 39 1.05 16.67 8.70
N ARG A 40 0.31 16.89 7.61
CA ARG A 40 -0.90 17.74 7.61
C ARG A 40 -2.12 16.95 8.07
N GLU A 41 -2.38 15.78 7.45
CA GLU A 41 -3.51 14.94 7.80
C GLU A 41 -3.21 13.44 7.63
N ILE A 42 -3.92 12.64 8.42
CA ILE A 42 -3.93 11.17 8.31
C ILE A 42 -5.34 10.74 7.92
N LEU A 43 -5.42 9.91 6.90
CA LEU A 43 -6.65 9.35 6.36
C LEU A 43 -6.80 7.91 6.81
N VAL A 44 -7.92 7.61 7.44
CA VAL A 44 -8.22 6.28 8.03
C VAL A 44 -9.68 5.91 7.73
N THR A 45 -10.09 4.69 8.03
CA THR A 45 -11.52 4.32 7.97
C THR A 45 -12.28 4.93 9.15
N GLU A 46 -13.60 4.98 9.06
CA GLU A 46 -14.47 5.45 10.13
C GLU A 46 -14.37 4.52 11.37
N GLU A 47 -14.23 3.23 11.12
CA GLU A 47 -14.03 2.22 12.17
C GLU A 47 -12.72 2.45 12.94
N THR A 48 -11.64 2.82 12.25
CA THR A 48 -10.38 3.18 12.89
C THR A 48 -10.55 4.38 13.80
N LEU A 49 -11.34 5.39 13.41
CA LEU A 49 -11.64 6.56 14.25
C LEU A 49 -12.44 6.19 15.50
N SER A 50 -13.15 5.07 15.52
CA SER A 50 -13.89 4.58 16.67
C SER A 50 -13.00 3.86 17.71
N GLN A 51 -11.77 3.52 17.35
CA GLN A 51 -10.82 2.81 18.20
C GLN A 51 -10.13 3.78 19.17
N ARG A 52 -10.57 3.82 20.44
CA ARG A 52 -10.04 4.76 21.46
C ARG A 52 -8.53 4.70 21.60
N GLU A 53 -7.96 3.49 21.70
CA GLU A 53 -6.50 3.31 21.87
C GLU A 53 -5.72 3.92 20.70
N PHE A 54 -6.23 3.77 19.47
CA PHE A 54 -5.65 4.33 18.28
C PHE A 54 -5.68 5.87 18.31
N ILE A 55 -6.84 6.43 18.63
CA ILE A 55 -7.06 7.88 18.69
C ILE A 55 -6.23 8.53 19.79
N ASP A 56 -6.19 7.93 20.99
CA ASP A 56 -5.47 8.51 22.13
C ASP A 56 -3.96 8.59 21.86
N LYS A 57 -3.38 7.57 21.24
CA LYS A 57 -1.98 7.62 20.80
C LYS A 57 -1.73 8.68 19.73
N LEU A 58 -2.63 8.86 18.77
CA LEU A 58 -2.48 9.84 17.70
C LEU A 58 -2.73 11.28 18.15
N LYS A 59 -3.53 11.52 19.19
CA LYS A 59 -3.73 12.87 19.78
C LYS A 59 -2.42 13.53 20.18
N GLU A 60 -1.43 12.75 20.61
CA GLU A 60 -0.09 13.28 20.95
C GLU A 60 0.60 13.90 19.74
N SER A 61 0.30 13.46 18.53
CA SER A 61 0.94 13.95 17.29
C SER A 61 0.41 15.30 16.82
N LYS A 62 -0.74 15.77 17.34
CA LYS A 62 -1.46 16.97 16.90
C LYS A 62 -1.78 17.02 15.40
N VAL A 63 -1.77 15.86 14.73
CA VAL A 63 -2.08 15.74 13.30
C VAL A 63 -3.58 15.62 13.11
N ASN A 64 -4.10 16.26 12.06
CA ASN A 64 -5.52 16.16 11.72
C ASN A 64 -5.87 14.74 11.27
N LEU A 65 -6.96 14.19 11.80
CA LEU A 65 -7.48 12.87 11.43
C LEU A 65 -8.76 13.06 10.62
N ARG A 66 -8.85 12.39 9.48
CA ARG A 66 -10.04 12.42 8.63
C ARG A 66 -10.43 11.00 8.21
N SER A 67 -11.72 10.69 8.34
CA SER A 67 -12.24 9.44 7.80
C SER A 67 -12.33 9.48 6.28
N ILE A 68 -12.10 8.33 5.67
CA ILE A 68 -12.40 8.08 4.27
C ILE A 68 -13.20 6.79 4.14
N LYS A 69 -14.09 6.78 3.16
CA LYS A 69 -15.00 5.66 2.89
C LYS A 69 -15.04 5.35 1.41
N LYS A 70 -15.66 4.24 1.07
CA LYS A 70 -15.91 3.84 -0.32
C LYS A 70 -16.61 4.96 -1.09
N GLY A 71 -16.10 5.28 -2.27
CA GLY A 71 -16.53 6.37 -3.15
C GLY A 71 -15.80 7.68 -2.95
N ASP A 72 -15.04 7.85 -1.86
CA ASP A 72 -14.21 9.05 -1.69
C ASP A 72 -13.03 9.06 -2.66
N SER A 73 -12.63 10.25 -3.08
CA SER A 73 -11.49 10.45 -3.98
C SER A 73 -10.41 11.29 -3.34
N LEU A 74 -9.17 10.87 -3.54
CA LEU A 74 -7.97 11.60 -3.17
C LEU A 74 -7.35 12.21 -4.42
N PHE A 75 -7.17 13.52 -4.42
CA PHE A 75 -6.57 14.23 -5.55
C PHE A 75 -5.07 14.43 -5.33
N VAL A 76 -4.27 13.96 -6.30
CA VAL A 76 -2.81 14.01 -6.26
C VAL A 76 -2.28 14.53 -7.60
N PHE A 77 -1.73 15.74 -7.64
CA PHE A 77 -1.11 16.33 -8.84
C PHE A 77 -1.92 16.19 -10.13
N GLY A 78 -3.21 16.57 -10.10
CA GLY A 78 -4.08 16.48 -11.29
C GLY A 78 -4.58 15.08 -11.62
N SER A 79 -4.32 14.13 -10.74
CA SER A 79 -4.79 12.75 -10.81
C SER A 79 -5.66 12.43 -9.59
N SER A 80 -6.41 11.33 -9.64
CA SER A 80 -7.24 10.90 -8.52
C SER A 80 -7.09 9.42 -8.24
N LEU A 81 -7.15 9.08 -6.96
CA LEU A 81 -7.32 7.72 -6.47
C LEU A 81 -8.66 7.64 -5.75
N GLU A 82 -9.54 6.76 -6.20
CA GLU A 82 -10.83 6.49 -5.59
C GLU A 82 -10.71 5.35 -4.58
N VAL A 83 -11.36 5.50 -3.44
CA VAL A 83 -11.54 4.41 -2.48
C VAL A 83 -12.63 3.49 -2.99
N ILE A 84 -12.25 2.34 -3.53
CA ILE A 84 -13.20 1.39 -4.13
C ILE A 84 -13.75 0.39 -3.11
N GLU A 85 -13.05 0.20 -1.98
CA GLU A 85 -13.49 -0.67 -0.89
C GLU A 85 -12.86 -0.28 0.44
N THR A 86 -13.67 -0.41 1.50
CA THR A 86 -13.21 -0.42 2.90
C THR A 86 -13.73 -1.69 3.56
N GLN A 87 -12.84 -2.45 4.19
CA GLN A 87 -13.20 -3.69 4.88
C GLN A 87 -12.76 -3.63 6.34
N ASN A 88 -13.61 -4.10 7.22
CA ASN A 88 -13.29 -4.30 8.63
C ASN A 88 -13.33 -5.80 8.92
N LYS A 89 -12.16 -6.40 9.17
CA LYS A 89 -12.03 -7.79 9.59
C LYS A 89 -11.17 -7.90 10.83
N ASP A 90 -11.70 -8.50 11.86
CA ASP A 90 -10.97 -8.84 13.09
C ASP A 90 -10.17 -7.65 13.67
N LYS A 91 -10.76 -6.44 13.69
CA LYS A 91 -10.15 -5.18 14.13
C LYS A 91 -9.02 -4.67 13.21
N ASN A 92 -8.85 -5.24 12.02
CA ASN A 92 -7.91 -4.74 11.02
C ASN A 92 -8.70 -4.14 9.86
N ASP A 93 -8.79 -2.82 9.85
CA ASP A 93 -9.43 -2.12 8.74
C ASP A 93 -8.50 -2.13 7.53
N SER A 94 -9.10 -2.23 6.36
CA SER A 94 -8.38 -2.23 5.09
C SER A 94 -9.02 -1.28 4.11
N ILE A 95 -8.20 -0.52 3.40
CA ILE A 95 -8.62 0.41 2.35
C ILE A 95 -8.02 -0.07 1.03
N THR A 96 -8.87 -0.20 0.02
CA THR A 96 -8.45 -0.44 -1.36
C THR A 96 -8.74 0.80 -2.20
N MET A 97 -7.72 1.26 -2.92
CA MET A 97 -7.80 2.44 -3.78
C MET A 97 -7.45 2.08 -5.21
N TYR A 98 -8.16 2.69 -6.14
CA TYR A 98 -7.92 2.57 -7.56
C TYR A 98 -7.92 3.93 -8.24
N GLY A 99 -7.08 4.13 -9.22
CA GLY A 99 -7.08 5.36 -9.98
C GLY A 99 -5.86 5.54 -10.87
N LYS A 100 -5.74 6.73 -11.44
CA LYS A 100 -4.68 7.05 -12.38
C LYS A 100 -3.68 8.02 -11.76
N LEU A 101 -2.42 7.64 -11.79
CA LEU A 101 -1.29 8.49 -11.41
C LEU A 101 -0.26 8.47 -12.54
N LEU A 102 0.21 9.64 -12.98
CA LEU A 102 1.25 9.76 -14.02
C LEU A 102 0.95 8.92 -15.28
N ASN A 103 -0.30 8.98 -15.77
CA ASN A 103 -0.80 8.23 -16.92
C ASN A 103 -0.81 6.70 -16.80
N GLN A 104 -0.68 6.16 -15.61
CA GLN A 104 -0.80 4.73 -15.34
C GLN A 104 -1.91 4.47 -14.33
N THR A 105 -2.53 3.32 -14.43
CA THR A 105 -3.54 2.88 -13.48
C THR A 105 -2.92 2.10 -12.33
N PHE A 106 -3.31 2.48 -11.12
CA PHE A 106 -2.86 1.86 -9.87
C PHE A 106 -4.01 1.22 -9.14
N LEU A 107 -3.76 0.04 -8.61
CA LEU A 107 -4.57 -0.60 -7.60
C LEU A 107 -3.71 -0.76 -6.34
N VAL A 108 -4.09 -0.05 -5.27
CA VAL A 108 -3.42 -0.16 -3.96
C VAL A 108 -4.34 -0.95 -3.05
N THR A 109 -3.91 -2.13 -2.65
CA THR A 109 -4.69 -2.96 -1.75
C THR A 109 -4.08 -2.94 -0.36
N GLY A 110 -4.91 -2.75 0.66
CA GLY A 110 -4.53 -3.02 2.03
C GLY A 110 -4.49 -4.53 2.30
N ASN A 111 -5.28 -4.99 3.24
CA ASN A 111 -5.50 -6.41 3.55
C ASN A 111 -6.80 -6.93 2.92
N THR A 112 -7.07 -6.54 1.69
CA THR A 112 -8.32 -6.84 0.99
C THR A 112 -8.37 -8.30 0.58
N GLU A 113 -9.55 -8.91 0.70
CA GLU A 113 -9.73 -10.31 0.31
C GLU A 113 -9.58 -10.50 -1.19
N GLU A 114 -8.97 -11.62 -1.54
CA GLU A 114 -8.82 -12.08 -2.92
C GLU A 114 -10.15 -12.14 -3.67
N LYS A 115 -11.21 -12.62 -3.02
CA LYS A 115 -12.55 -12.69 -3.60
C LYS A 115 -13.07 -11.34 -4.08
N PHE A 116 -12.78 -10.27 -3.34
CA PHE A 116 -13.14 -8.92 -3.76
C PHE A 116 -12.36 -8.51 -5.00
N LEU A 117 -11.06 -8.71 -4.99
CA LEU A 117 -10.19 -8.37 -6.12
C LEU A 117 -10.60 -9.14 -7.37
N THR A 118 -10.89 -10.43 -7.24
CA THR A 118 -11.36 -11.29 -8.33
C THR A 118 -12.69 -10.83 -8.91
N SER A 119 -13.66 -10.49 -8.05
CA SER A 119 -15.00 -10.05 -8.50
C SER A 119 -14.99 -8.67 -9.14
N HIS A 120 -13.99 -7.84 -8.88
CA HIS A 120 -13.88 -6.46 -9.40
C HIS A 120 -12.78 -6.28 -10.46
N SER A 121 -12.03 -7.33 -10.78
CA SER A 121 -10.89 -7.29 -11.71
C SER A 121 -11.27 -6.82 -13.11
N SER A 122 -12.46 -7.19 -13.60
CA SER A 122 -12.94 -6.75 -14.91
C SER A 122 -13.19 -5.25 -15.01
N LYS A 123 -13.51 -4.60 -13.88
CA LYS A 123 -13.77 -3.15 -13.80
C LYS A 123 -12.52 -2.33 -13.44
N HIS A 124 -11.53 -2.95 -12.78
CA HIS A 124 -10.37 -2.26 -12.20
C HIS A 124 -9.06 -2.91 -12.66
N GLN A 125 -8.88 -3.03 -13.97
CA GLN A 125 -7.59 -3.42 -14.53
C GLN A 125 -6.54 -2.35 -14.20
N ALA A 126 -5.37 -2.76 -13.68
CA ALA A 126 -4.34 -1.85 -13.24
C ALA A 126 -2.99 -2.18 -13.86
N ASP A 127 -2.29 -1.16 -14.35
CA ASP A 127 -0.90 -1.32 -14.81
C ASP A 127 0.02 -1.72 -13.65
N VAL A 128 -0.25 -1.18 -12.45
CA VAL A 128 0.52 -1.42 -11.23
C VAL A 128 -0.39 -1.83 -10.08
N VAL A 129 -0.10 -2.96 -9.48
CA VAL A 129 -0.72 -3.40 -8.22
C VAL A 129 0.28 -3.23 -7.09
N ILE A 130 -0.13 -2.57 -6.01
CA ILE A 130 0.63 -2.45 -4.77
C ILE A 130 -0.13 -3.17 -3.68
N THR A 131 0.47 -4.20 -3.11
CA THR A 131 -0.13 -5.02 -2.06
C THR A 131 0.79 -5.20 -0.87
N HIS A 132 0.20 -5.53 0.28
CA HIS A 132 0.94 -5.87 1.48
C HIS A 132 0.91 -7.38 1.69
N GLN A 133 2.08 -8.00 1.81
CA GLN A 133 2.17 -9.40 2.20
C GLN A 133 1.96 -9.49 3.72
N GLN A 134 0.73 -9.66 4.16
CA GLN A 134 0.53 -10.32 5.43
C GLN A 134 0.97 -11.76 5.25
N ALA A 135 1.72 -12.29 6.22
CA ALA A 135 2.21 -13.65 6.23
C ALA A 135 1.04 -14.67 6.25
N SER A 136 0.23 -14.68 5.20
CA SER A 136 -0.75 -15.72 4.97
C SER A 136 0.03 -16.93 4.42
N LYS A 137 0.01 -18.00 5.20
CA LYS A 137 0.56 -19.31 4.84
C LYS A 137 -0.18 -19.98 3.65
N LYS A 138 -1.00 -19.26 2.92
CA LYS A 138 -1.79 -19.77 1.80
C LYS A 138 -1.20 -19.33 0.48
N LYS A 139 -1.04 -20.26 -0.44
CA LYS A 139 -0.53 -20.19 -1.81
C LYS A 139 -1.28 -19.25 -2.78
N THR A 140 -1.96 -18.21 -2.30
CA THR A 140 -3.01 -17.47 -3.01
C THR A 140 -2.51 -16.24 -3.77
N ASP A 141 -1.24 -15.85 -3.59
CA ASP A 141 -0.75 -14.58 -4.17
C ASP A 141 -0.67 -14.59 -5.72
N GLY A 142 -0.54 -15.77 -6.34
CA GLY A 142 -0.40 -15.89 -7.80
C GLY A 142 -1.68 -15.67 -8.60
N GLU A 143 -2.84 -16.06 -8.07
CA GLU A 143 -4.11 -15.99 -8.80
C GLU A 143 -4.68 -14.58 -8.88
N VAL A 144 -4.56 -13.79 -7.81
CA VAL A 144 -5.01 -12.39 -7.78
C VAL A 144 -4.31 -11.57 -8.86
N PHE A 145 -2.99 -11.75 -9.02
CA PHE A 145 -2.20 -11.00 -10.00
C PHE A 145 -2.55 -11.37 -11.44
N LYS A 146 -2.85 -12.64 -11.68
CA LYS A 146 -3.36 -13.11 -12.99
C LYS A 146 -4.70 -12.49 -13.32
N THR A 147 -5.57 -12.33 -12.33
CA THR A 147 -6.93 -11.84 -12.51
C THR A 147 -6.98 -10.33 -12.79
N VAL A 148 -6.09 -9.55 -12.17
CA VAL A 148 -6.04 -8.08 -12.37
C VAL A 148 -5.27 -7.67 -13.63
N HIS A 149 -4.61 -8.62 -14.32
CA HIS A 149 -3.80 -8.36 -15.52
C HIS A 149 -2.79 -7.20 -15.35
N SER A 150 -2.15 -7.14 -14.19
CA SER A 150 -1.17 -6.08 -13.93
C SER A 150 0.16 -6.33 -14.68
N LYS A 151 0.80 -5.28 -15.16
CA LYS A 151 2.15 -5.34 -15.74
C LYS A 151 3.21 -5.42 -14.65
N ILE A 152 2.93 -4.80 -13.51
CA ILE A 152 3.87 -4.70 -12.38
C ILE A 152 3.12 -4.95 -11.09
N THR A 153 3.69 -5.81 -10.25
CA THR A 153 3.20 -6.04 -8.90
C THR A 153 4.27 -5.67 -7.89
N VAL A 154 3.95 -4.76 -6.98
CA VAL A 154 4.80 -4.39 -5.84
C VAL A 154 4.25 -5.04 -4.58
N ILE A 155 5.05 -5.87 -3.94
CA ILE A 155 4.70 -6.51 -2.68
C ILE A 155 5.50 -5.85 -1.56
N SER A 156 4.80 -5.16 -0.65
CA SER A 156 5.40 -4.62 0.57
C SER A 156 5.59 -5.73 1.58
N VAL A 157 6.84 -6.02 1.95
CA VAL A 157 7.21 -7.08 2.89
C VAL A 157 7.95 -6.51 4.09
N ASP A 158 7.53 -6.90 5.29
CA ASP A 158 8.25 -6.56 6.52
C ASP A 158 9.51 -7.43 6.66
N LYS A 159 10.69 -6.80 6.72
CA LYS A 159 11.99 -7.49 6.87
C LYS A 159 12.05 -8.41 8.10
N LYS A 160 11.36 -8.06 9.19
CA LYS A 160 11.33 -8.88 10.41
C LYS A 160 10.50 -10.15 10.26
N LYS A 161 9.62 -10.21 9.27
CA LYS A 161 8.74 -11.34 8.97
C LYS A 161 9.14 -12.09 7.70
N SER A 162 10.31 -11.80 7.10
CA SER A 162 10.81 -12.63 6.02
C SER A 162 11.11 -14.03 6.60
N PHE A 163 10.10 -14.88 6.58
CA PHE A 163 10.29 -16.28 6.85
C PHE A 163 11.36 -16.77 5.87
N LYS A 164 12.39 -17.45 6.38
CA LYS A 164 13.24 -18.30 5.58
C LYS A 164 12.30 -19.32 4.91
N VAL A 165 11.80 -19.00 3.74
CA VAL A 165 11.31 -20.02 2.82
C VAL A 165 12.54 -20.90 2.60
N LYS A 166 12.43 -22.16 3.03
CA LYS A 166 13.48 -23.16 2.80
C LYS A 166 13.87 -23.02 1.34
N ASN A 167 15.16 -22.85 1.10
CA ASN A 167 15.75 -22.82 -0.24
C ASN A 167 15.32 -24.08 -1.00
N GLY A 168 14.38 -23.94 -1.85
CA GLY A 168 13.84 -24.98 -2.70
C GLY A 168 12.58 -24.42 -3.36
N GLU A 169 12.67 -24.13 -4.63
CA GLU A 169 11.53 -24.08 -5.54
C GLU A 169 10.82 -22.74 -5.86
N ASN A 170 11.36 -21.56 -5.66
CA ASN A 170 10.61 -20.36 -6.07
C ASN A 170 11.24 -19.50 -7.17
N ASN A 171 12.15 -20.04 -7.98
CA ASN A 171 12.62 -19.36 -9.19
C ASN A 171 11.86 -19.75 -10.48
N GLN A 172 10.98 -20.74 -10.42
CA GLN A 172 10.22 -21.17 -11.61
C GLN A 172 8.82 -20.56 -11.68
N GLU A 173 8.14 -20.33 -10.54
CA GLU A 173 6.79 -19.73 -10.53
C GLU A 173 6.79 -18.24 -10.94
N ASP A 174 7.88 -17.50 -10.69
CA ASP A 174 8.00 -16.08 -11.10
C ASP A 174 8.21 -15.91 -12.63
N LYS A 175 8.50 -16.98 -13.39
CA LYS A 175 8.72 -16.93 -14.84
C LYS A 175 7.47 -17.17 -15.68
N GLU A 176 6.41 -17.74 -15.10
CA GLU A 176 5.14 -17.97 -15.80
C GLU A 176 4.19 -16.78 -15.78
N LEU A 177 4.48 -15.75 -14.97
CA LEU A 177 3.74 -14.51 -14.97
C LEU A 177 4.37 -13.56 -15.97
N GLU A 178 3.63 -13.10 -16.96
CA GLU A 178 4.00 -11.99 -17.85
C GLU A 178 4.25 -10.67 -17.08
N ASN A 179 4.18 -10.71 -15.75
CA ASN A 179 4.19 -9.59 -14.82
C ASN A 179 5.51 -9.48 -14.07
N LEU A 180 6.04 -8.26 -13.97
CA LEU A 180 7.20 -7.96 -13.13
C LEU A 180 6.81 -7.89 -11.65
N VAL A 181 7.24 -8.85 -10.83
CA VAL A 181 7.00 -8.87 -9.39
C VAL A 181 8.20 -8.30 -8.62
N LEU A 182 7.96 -7.25 -7.85
CA LEU A 182 8.97 -6.54 -7.05
C LEU A 182 8.64 -6.64 -5.55
N LYS A 183 9.54 -7.26 -4.76
CA LYS A 183 9.38 -7.39 -3.30
C LYS A 183 10.29 -6.41 -2.57
N THR A 184 9.75 -5.62 -1.64
CA THR A 184 10.51 -4.56 -0.95
C THR A 184 11.60 -5.07 -0.01
N ASP A 185 11.49 -6.30 0.51
CA ASP A 185 12.55 -6.94 1.31
C ASP A 185 13.80 -7.27 0.48
N LYS A 186 13.63 -7.60 -0.79
CA LYS A 186 14.71 -7.92 -1.73
C LYS A 186 15.25 -6.71 -2.48
N LYS A 187 14.37 -5.78 -2.87
CA LYS A 187 14.69 -4.64 -3.76
C LYS A 187 14.87 -3.31 -3.03
N GLY A 188 14.43 -3.20 -1.76
CA GLY A 188 14.42 -1.94 -1.03
C GLY A 188 13.29 -1.04 -1.47
N ALA A 189 13.54 0.27 -1.55
CA ALA A 189 12.54 1.21 -2.05
C ALA A 189 12.36 1.05 -3.56
N ILE A 190 11.10 1.02 -4.00
CA ILE A 190 10.72 0.92 -5.41
C ILE A 190 10.18 2.29 -5.82
N ARG A 191 10.75 2.86 -6.85
CA ARG A 191 10.43 4.19 -7.35
C ARG A 191 10.01 4.12 -8.81
N PHE A 192 8.88 4.72 -9.10
CA PHE A 192 8.40 4.94 -10.45
C PHE A 192 8.72 6.37 -10.87
N LYS A 193 9.36 6.54 -12.00
CA LYS A 193 9.73 7.83 -12.59
C LYS A 193 9.24 7.93 -14.03
N GLY A 194 8.92 9.14 -14.46
CA GLY A 194 8.62 9.46 -15.84
C GLY A 194 7.20 9.95 -16.05
N TRP A 195 7.00 10.68 -17.15
CA TRP A 195 5.71 11.24 -17.53
C TRP A 195 5.11 10.51 -18.73
N ARG A 196 5.93 10.16 -19.72
CA ARG A 196 5.50 9.47 -20.96
C ARG A 196 5.89 8.00 -20.99
N SER A 197 7.04 7.66 -20.46
CA SER A 197 7.50 6.28 -20.25
C SER A 197 8.00 6.13 -18.85
N TRP A 198 7.73 4.98 -18.24
CA TRP A 198 8.11 4.70 -16.86
C TRP A 198 9.46 4.03 -16.77
N GLN A 199 10.26 4.55 -15.86
CA GLN A 199 11.47 3.89 -15.39
C GLN A 199 11.24 3.44 -13.95
N ILE A 200 11.60 2.21 -13.67
CA ILE A 200 11.53 1.63 -12.33
C ILE A 200 12.93 1.64 -11.74
N GLU A 201 13.09 2.32 -10.63
CA GLU A 201 14.34 2.32 -9.87
C GLU A 201 14.14 1.60 -8.55
N THR A 202 15.12 0.79 -8.16
CA THR A 202 15.17 0.14 -6.85
C THR A 202 16.33 0.71 -6.06
N VAL A 203 16.10 1.11 -4.81
CA VAL A 203 17.12 1.69 -3.93
C VAL A 203 17.24 0.81 -2.71
N ARG A 204 18.39 0.19 -2.54
CA ARG A 204 18.75 -0.62 -1.34
C ARG A 204 19.24 0.23 -0.19
#